data_9cea56e0464af27e270fa07711ff2406
#
_entry.id   9cea56e0464af27e270fa07711ff2406
#
_cell.length_a   1.000
_cell.length_b   1.000
_cell.length_c   1.000
_cell.angle_alpha   90.00
_cell.angle_beta   90.00
_cell.angle_gamma   90.00
#
_symmetry.space_group_name_H-M   'P 1'
#
loop_
_entity.id
_entity.type
_entity.pdbx_description
1 polymer ?
#
loop_
_entity_poly.entity_id
_entity_poly.type
_entity_poly.pdbx_seq_one_letter_code
_entity_poly.pdbx_strand_id
1 'polypeptide(L)'
;MDLQNPAAAWRRRDALRILAACMADWWLPRNLFAQKSSVPRKRDRRVIVVTFGGGVRYEDTLARDGWVNIPHLASDIVPQGLVYPSARHEGLTGHFNSTGALVTGSRQNVDAYGSEAPVTPTIFELFRKEHSLPPEEAWLIATNKSFGLMGGSKLRAFGDPYSANVVLPKQLLISTIKAAVSTNSGPGVEDRKALAERMMLALDEGYEGFGWRVFESDRVLSADLKASLAKSLLDYFNDPASPTSGDELTFFMAKEIMNRFAPSLLVVNFWDIDIAHYGAYSLYLEAIRRTDRLVHELWQHVQASPKYRDRTTLLVVPEMGRDSDVAGNGFANHRSGDESCRRVWLVAVGAGVPKGAGTERPIRTLDVAPTVAQLLGFKMAECEGRPLAELT
;
A
#
# COMPACT_ATOMS: atom_id res chain seq x y z
N MET A 1 48.35 15.55 -20.53
CA MET A 1 47.91 15.06 -19.21
C MET A 1 46.50 14.49 -19.42
N ASP A 2 46.48 13.17 -19.67
CA ASP A 2 45.27 12.42 -19.96
C ASP A 2 44.48 12.17 -18.67
N LEU A 3 43.22 12.56 -18.65
CA LEU A 3 42.26 12.07 -17.67
C LEU A 3 41.38 11.01 -18.33
N GLN A 4 41.77 9.76 -18.17
CA GLN A 4 41.03 8.60 -18.61
C GLN A 4 39.81 8.39 -17.73
N ASN A 5 38.67 8.28 -18.38
CA ASN A 5 37.36 7.93 -17.85
C ASN A 5 37.22 6.40 -17.72
N PRO A 6 36.92 5.80 -16.55
CA PRO A 6 36.60 4.38 -16.45
C PRO A 6 35.08 4.15 -16.32
N ALA A 7 34.36 4.26 -17.43
CA ALA A 7 33.05 3.62 -17.54
C ALA A 7 33.27 2.14 -17.92
N ALA A 8 33.47 1.29 -16.90
CA ALA A 8 33.56 -0.15 -17.10
C ALA A 8 32.18 -0.73 -17.37
N ALA A 9 31.97 -1.07 -18.66
CA ALA A 9 30.82 -1.83 -19.11
C ALA A 9 30.81 -3.22 -18.45
N TRP A 10 29.87 -3.47 -17.59
CA TRP A 10 29.56 -4.80 -17.05
C TRP A 10 28.99 -5.67 -18.17
N ARG A 11 29.73 -6.71 -18.58
CA ARG A 11 29.32 -7.64 -19.62
C ARG A 11 28.42 -8.73 -19.03
N ARG A 12 27.51 -9.27 -19.83
CA ARG A 12 26.60 -10.41 -19.47
C ARG A 12 27.30 -11.57 -18.73
N ARG A 13 28.60 -11.72 -18.90
CA ARG A 13 29.42 -12.73 -18.20
C ARG A 13 29.60 -12.48 -16.71
N ASP A 14 29.47 -11.25 -16.24
CA ASP A 14 29.69 -10.92 -14.82
C ASP A 14 28.40 -11.17 -13.98
N ALA A 15 27.23 -11.00 -14.60
CA ALA A 15 25.96 -11.39 -14.00
C ALA A 15 25.82 -12.91 -13.82
N LEU A 16 26.38 -13.69 -14.76
CA LEU A 16 26.43 -15.15 -14.67
C LEU A 16 27.46 -15.65 -13.62
N ARG A 17 28.52 -14.89 -13.35
CA ARG A 17 29.51 -15.23 -12.31
C ARG A 17 28.97 -15.00 -10.90
N ILE A 18 28.12 -14.00 -10.69
CA ILE A 18 27.46 -13.78 -9.40
C ILE A 18 26.42 -14.88 -9.14
N LEU A 19 25.69 -15.31 -10.16
CA LEU A 19 24.79 -16.48 -10.08
C LEU A 19 25.54 -17.80 -9.83
N ALA A 20 26.74 -17.97 -10.41
CA ALA A 20 27.57 -19.15 -10.19
C ALA A 20 28.24 -19.19 -8.81
N ALA A 21 28.59 -18.03 -8.23
CA ALA A 21 29.17 -17.94 -6.88
C ALA A 21 28.14 -18.30 -5.80
N CYS A 22 26.87 -18.02 -6.02
CA CYS A 22 25.78 -18.43 -5.10
C CYS A 22 25.44 -19.93 -5.20
N MET A 23 25.96 -20.66 -6.18
CA MET A 23 25.73 -22.10 -6.36
C MET A 23 26.89 -23.00 -5.89
N ALA A 24 28.00 -22.43 -5.46
CA ALA A 24 29.21 -23.20 -5.08
C ALA A 24 29.22 -23.69 -3.62
N ASP A 25 28.29 -23.24 -2.77
CA ASP A 25 28.20 -23.70 -1.36
C ASP A 25 27.20 -24.85 -1.14
N TRP A 26 26.95 -25.66 -2.16
CA TRP A 26 25.98 -26.76 -2.11
C TRP A 26 26.59 -28.14 -1.83
N TRP A 27 27.68 -28.20 -1.03
CA TRP A 27 28.23 -29.46 -0.54
C TRP A 27 28.42 -29.43 0.98
N LEU A 28 27.33 -29.38 1.72
CA LEU A 28 27.24 -29.76 3.12
C LEU A 28 26.19 -30.88 3.29
N PRO A 29 26.43 -31.84 4.19
CA PRO A 29 25.66 -33.08 4.24
C PRO A 29 24.19 -32.82 4.62
N ARG A 30 23.29 -33.29 3.78
CA ARG A 30 21.85 -33.36 4.02
C ARG A 30 21.54 -34.33 5.17
N ASN A 31 21.60 -33.87 6.40
CA ASN A 31 20.90 -34.51 7.51
C ASN A 31 20.79 -33.51 8.67
N LEU A 32 19.86 -32.59 8.57
CA LEU A 32 19.30 -31.85 9.71
C LEU A 32 17.87 -31.47 9.34
N PHE A 33 16.92 -32.22 9.91
CA PHE A 33 15.52 -31.88 10.10
C PHE A 33 14.90 -30.94 9.06
N ALA A 34 14.36 -31.51 8.01
CA ALA A 34 13.30 -30.85 7.24
C ALA A 34 12.13 -30.61 8.20
N GLN A 35 12.15 -29.45 8.86
CA GLN A 35 10.97 -28.91 9.49
C GLN A 35 9.98 -28.71 8.35
N LYS A 36 9.02 -29.63 8.21
CA LYS A 36 7.87 -29.46 7.32
C LYS A 36 7.23 -28.15 7.73
N SER A 37 7.49 -27.10 6.98
CA SER A 37 6.68 -25.88 7.06
C SER A 37 5.28 -26.32 6.64
N SER A 38 4.43 -26.62 7.62
CA SER A 38 3.02 -26.86 7.37
C SER A 38 2.46 -25.59 6.79
N VAL A 39 2.06 -25.60 5.53
CA VAL A 39 1.36 -24.48 4.91
C VAL A 39 0.19 -24.15 5.84
N PRO A 40 0.10 -22.92 6.38
CA PRO A 40 -0.97 -22.55 7.30
C PRO A 40 -2.33 -22.87 6.69
N ARG A 41 -3.27 -23.34 7.51
CA ARG A 41 -4.65 -23.51 7.02
C ARG A 41 -5.16 -22.17 6.52
N LYS A 42 -5.98 -22.12 5.47
CA LYS A 42 -6.49 -20.88 4.89
C LYS A 42 -7.12 -19.93 5.93
N ARG A 43 -7.73 -20.46 6.99
CA ARG A 43 -8.26 -19.67 8.12
C ARG A 43 -7.21 -18.99 8.99
N ASP A 44 -5.95 -19.47 8.95
CA ASP A 44 -4.86 -18.91 9.74
C ASP A 44 -3.98 -17.95 8.90
N ARG A 45 -4.31 -17.78 7.63
CA ARG A 45 -3.57 -16.90 6.71
C ARG A 45 -3.97 -15.45 6.93
N ARG A 46 -3.00 -14.59 6.65
CA ARG A 46 -3.17 -13.14 6.64
C ARG A 46 -2.69 -12.59 5.31
N VAL A 47 -3.38 -11.59 4.81
CA VAL A 47 -2.98 -10.89 3.60
C VAL A 47 -2.88 -9.40 3.88
N ILE A 48 -1.75 -8.83 3.51
CA ILE A 48 -1.52 -7.38 3.55
C ILE A 48 -1.31 -6.94 2.11
N VAL A 49 -2.10 -5.97 1.66
CA VAL A 49 -1.91 -5.31 0.37
C VAL A 49 -1.41 -3.90 0.64
N VAL A 50 -0.27 -3.54 0.07
CA VAL A 50 0.28 -2.19 0.14
C VAL A 50 0.29 -1.57 -1.24
N THR A 51 -0.30 -0.39 -1.37
CA THR A 51 -0.21 0.36 -2.61
C THR A 51 0.96 1.33 -2.58
N PHE A 52 1.76 1.34 -3.65
CA PHE A 52 2.64 2.45 -3.97
C PHE A 52 1.75 3.58 -4.52
N GLY A 53 1.13 4.31 -3.60
CA GLY A 53 0.06 5.25 -3.90
C GLY A 53 0.55 6.59 -4.43
N GLY A 54 -0.28 7.20 -5.27
CA GLY A 54 0.07 8.37 -6.04
C GLY A 54 0.51 8.02 -7.47
N GLY A 55 0.72 6.74 -7.78
CA GLY A 55 1.21 6.26 -9.06
C GLY A 55 2.72 6.45 -9.26
N VAL A 56 3.37 5.45 -9.89
CA VAL A 56 4.82 5.48 -10.15
C VAL A 56 5.13 5.02 -11.57
N ARG A 57 6.11 5.63 -12.20
CA ARG A 57 6.64 5.11 -13.46
C ARG A 57 7.43 3.82 -13.21
N TYR A 58 7.27 2.88 -14.13
CA TYR A 58 8.04 1.63 -14.11
C TYR A 58 9.56 1.91 -14.17
N GLU A 59 9.96 2.89 -14.95
CA GLU A 59 11.33 3.32 -15.17
C GLU A 59 11.98 3.87 -13.90
N ASP A 60 11.20 4.51 -13.04
CA ASP A 60 11.69 5.09 -11.78
C ASP A 60 11.70 4.08 -10.62
N THR A 61 11.17 2.87 -10.85
CA THR A 61 11.03 1.83 -9.82
C THR A 61 11.60 0.49 -10.25
N LEU A 62 10.82 -0.39 -10.87
CA LEU A 62 11.20 -1.79 -11.11
C LEU A 62 12.15 -1.98 -12.30
N ALA A 63 12.26 -1.03 -13.22
CA ALA A 63 13.34 -1.03 -14.20
C ALA A 63 14.70 -0.96 -13.49
N ARG A 64 15.73 -1.58 -14.09
CA ARG A 64 17.05 -1.72 -13.44
C ARG A 64 17.63 -0.38 -12.95
N ASP A 65 17.49 0.67 -13.75
CA ASP A 65 18.00 2.00 -13.39
C ASP A 65 17.17 2.66 -12.29
N GLY A 66 15.91 2.24 -12.14
CA GLY A 66 15.00 2.68 -11.07
C GLY A 66 15.27 2.05 -9.69
N TRP A 67 16.06 0.97 -9.62
CA TRP A 67 16.32 0.25 -8.36
C TRP A 67 16.99 1.13 -7.29
N VAL A 68 17.69 2.17 -7.71
CA VAL A 68 18.25 3.20 -6.81
C VAL A 68 17.18 3.92 -6.00
N ASN A 69 15.95 3.93 -6.45
CA ASN A 69 14.80 4.54 -5.77
C ASN A 69 14.00 3.54 -4.93
N ILE A 70 14.22 2.23 -5.13
CA ILE A 70 13.57 1.15 -4.37
C ILE A 70 14.59 0.15 -3.82
N PRO A 71 15.65 0.62 -3.11
CA PRO A 71 16.76 -0.24 -2.71
C PRO A 71 16.31 -1.41 -1.81
N HIS A 72 15.35 -1.21 -0.93
CA HIS A 72 14.86 -2.26 -0.01
C HIS A 72 13.99 -3.29 -0.72
N LEU A 73 13.10 -2.87 -1.60
CA LEU A 73 12.35 -3.81 -2.44
C LEU A 73 13.32 -4.64 -3.29
N ALA A 74 14.28 -3.98 -3.95
CA ALA A 74 15.21 -4.63 -4.86
C ALA A 74 16.17 -5.61 -4.16
N SER A 75 16.72 -5.24 -2.98
CA SER A 75 17.75 -6.04 -2.29
C SER A 75 17.19 -7.05 -1.27
N ASP A 76 16.07 -6.72 -0.64
CA ASP A 76 15.60 -7.49 0.51
C ASP A 76 14.29 -8.25 0.25
N ILE A 77 13.33 -7.63 -0.46
CA ILE A 77 11.99 -8.22 -0.64
C ILE A 77 11.93 -9.08 -1.91
N VAL A 78 12.38 -8.54 -3.05
CA VAL A 78 12.39 -9.25 -4.34
C VAL A 78 13.12 -10.60 -4.28
N PRO A 79 14.31 -10.74 -3.66
CA PRO A 79 14.98 -12.02 -3.53
C PRO A 79 14.22 -13.08 -2.71
N GLN A 80 13.31 -12.64 -1.85
CA GLN A 80 12.51 -13.52 -0.99
C GLN A 80 11.13 -13.83 -1.57
N GLY A 81 10.73 -13.18 -2.68
CA GLY A 81 9.39 -13.20 -3.21
C GLY A 81 9.28 -13.57 -4.68
N LEU A 82 8.14 -13.26 -5.23
CA LEU A 82 7.79 -13.41 -6.64
C LEU A 82 7.48 -12.03 -7.24
N VAL A 83 8.05 -11.75 -8.41
CA VAL A 83 7.88 -10.47 -9.13
C VAL A 83 7.11 -10.69 -10.41
N TYR A 84 6.13 -9.84 -10.64
CA TYR A 84 5.41 -9.67 -11.91
C TYR A 84 5.77 -8.28 -12.49
N PRO A 85 6.77 -8.19 -13.37
CA PRO A 85 7.20 -6.91 -13.93
C PRO A 85 6.22 -6.37 -14.99
N SER A 86 5.37 -7.24 -15.53
CA SER A 86 4.39 -6.95 -16.58
C SER A 86 2.97 -6.96 -16.00
N ALA A 87 2.69 -6.06 -15.07
CA ALA A 87 1.33 -5.82 -14.59
C ALA A 87 0.73 -4.60 -15.31
N ARG A 88 -0.59 -4.63 -15.53
CA ARG A 88 -1.30 -3.56 -16.20
C ARG A 88 -2.54 -3.15 -15.41
N HIS A 89 -2.70 -1.86 -15.19
CA HIS A 89 -3.95 -1.29 -14.72
C HIS A 89 -4.95 -1.19 -15.89
N GLU A 90 -6.16 -1.67 -15.67
CA GLU A 90 -7.25 -1.55 -16.63
C GLU A 90 -8.32 -0.58 -16.12
N GLY A 91 -8.82 0.29 -17.00
CA GLY A 91 -9.81 1.30 -16.66
C GLY A 91 -9.23 2.70 -16.56
N LEU A 92 -9.86 3.57 -15.81
CA LEU A 92 -9.42 4.94 -15.58
C LEU A 92 -8.25 4.97 -14.60
N THR A 93 -7.19 5.69 -14.96
CA THR A 93 -6.00 5.86 -14.13
C THR A 93 -6.18 7.00 -13.11
N GLY A 94 -7.29 6.96 -12.40
CA GLY A 94 -7.60 7.84 -11.27
C GLY A 94 -7.49 7.04 -9.96
N HIS A 95 -7.09 7.69 -8.88
CA HIS A 95 -6.79 7.04 -7.60
C HIS A 95 -7.93 6.17 -7.07
N PHE A 96 -9.17 6.70 -7.05
CA PHE A 96 -10.33 5.96 -6.55
C PHE A 96 -10.74 4.83 -7.49
N ASN A 97 -10.60 5.04 -8.80
CA ASN A 97 -10.84 4.01 -9.81
C ASN A 97 -9.82 2.87 -9.69
N SER A 98 -8.55 3.22 -9.52
CA SER A 98 -7.46 2.24 -9.43
C SER A 98 -7.49 1.47 -8.11
N THR A 99 -7.64 2.16 -6.98
CA THR A 99 -7.78 1.50 -5.67
C THR A 99 -9.07 0.69 -5.59
N GLY A 100 -10.18 1.21 -6.14
CA GLY A 100 -11.43 0.47 -6.26
C GLY A 100 -11.25 -0.81 -7.06
N ALA A 101 -10.51 -0.77 -8.17
CA ALA A 101 -10.18 -1.94 -8.98
C ALA A 101 -9.35 -2.98 -8.18
N LEU A 102 -8.37 -2.53 -7.40
CA LEU A 102 -7.55 -3.40 -6.54
C LEU A 102 -8.36 -4.11 -5.46
N VAL A 103 -9.38 -3.46 -4.90
CA VAL A 103 -10.18 -4.05 -3.81
C VAL A 103 -11.46 -4.76 -4.28
N THR A 104 -11.83 -4.65 -5.56
CA THR A 104 -13.02 -5.31 -6.09
C THR A 104 -12.73 -6.35 -7.17
N GLY A 105 -11.55 -6.30 -7.79
CA GLY A 105 -11.20 -7.13 -8.95
C GLY A 105 -12.00 -6.78 -10.21
N SER A 106 -12.62 -5.60 -10.25
CA SER A 106 -13.43 -5.13 -11.39
C SER A 106 -13.13 -3.66 -11.67
N ARG A 107 -13.22 -3.26 -12.93
CA ARG A 107 -13.05 -1.86 -13.32
C ARG A 107 -14.09 -0.99 -12.62
N GLN A 108 -13.63 0.11 -12.07
CA GLN A 108 -14.49 1.08 -11.42
C GLN A 108 -14.61 2.35 -12.27
N ASN A 109 -15.79 2.92 -12.25
CA ASN A 109 -16.07 4.22 -12.84
C ASN A 109 -16.71 5.09 -11.76
N VAL A 110 -15.91 5.51 -10.82
CA VAL A 110 -16.28 6.42 -9.73
C VAL A 110 -15.68 7.79 -9.99
N ASP A 111 -16.16 8.80 -9.32
CA ASP A 111 -15.67 10.16 -9.49
C ASP A 111 -14.19 10.32 -9.08
N ALA A 112 -13.62 11.46 -9.43
CA ALA A 112 -12.22 11.76 -9.12
C ALA A 112 -12.01 12.37 -7.73
N TYR A 113 -13.06 12.47 -6.90
CA TYR A 113 -13.03 13.14 -5.60
C TYR A 113 -13.24 12.21 -4.42
N GLY A 114 -13.53 10.92 -4.67
CA GLY A 114 -13.79 9.93 -3.63
C GLY A 114 -15.18 10.03 -3.01
N SER A 115 -16.12 10.76 -3.65
CA SER A 115 -17.50 10.90 -3.16
C SER A 115 -18.39 9.70 -3.49
N GLU A 116 -17.85 8.74 -4.21
CA GLU A 116 -18.57 7.53 -4.63
C GLU A 116 -17.84 6.27 -4.13
N ALA A 117 -18.61 5.39 -3.48
CA ALA A 117 -18.14 4.06 -3.13
C ALA A 117 -18.05 3.14 -4.36
N PRO A 118 -17.25 2.08 -4.34
CA PRO A 118 -17.21 1.04 -5.36
C PRO A 118 -18.61 0.52 -5.74
N VAL A 119 -18.78 0.22 -7.03
CA VAL A 119 -20.08 -0.26 -7.56
C VAL A 119 -20.23 -1.78 -7.44
N THR A 120 -19.15 -2.50 -7.17
CA THR A 120 -19.13 -3.95 -6.96
C THR A 120 -18.62 -4.27 -5.55
N PRO A 121 -18.94 -5.46 -4.99
CA PRO A 121 -18.52 -5.82 -3.64
C PRO A 121 -17.00 -5.81 -3.51
N THR A 122 -16.52 -5.32 -2.39
CA THR A 122 -15.09 -5.31 -2.05
C THR A 122 -14.64 -6.62 -1.44
N ILE A 123 -13.31 -6.89 -1.48
CA ILE A 123 -12.69 -8.02 -0.78
C ILE A 123 -13.04 -8.04 0.71
N PHE A 124 -13.19 -6.88 1.34
CA PHE A 124 -13.53 -6.77 2.76
C PHE A 124 -14.92 -7.31 3.04
N GLU A 125 -15.91 -6.88 2.25
CA GLU A 125 -17.31 -7.28 2.39
C GLU A 125 -17.48 -8.78 2.13
N LEU A 126 -16.91 -9.29 1.04
CA LEU A 126 -16.98 -10.69 0.68
C LEU A 126 -16.30 -11.57 1.73
N PHE A 127 -15.08 -11.20 2.16
CA PHE A 127 -14.33 -11.93 3.19
C PHE A 127 -15.11 -12.03 4.50
N ARG A 128 -15.58 -10.88 5.01
CA ARG A 128 -16.28 -10.84 6.27
C ARG A 128 -17.65 -11.57 6.23
N LYS A 129 -18.37 -11.40 5.11
CA LYS A 129 -19.68 -12.03 4.93
C LYS A 129 -19.57 -13.54 4.84
N GLU A 130 -18.68 -14.07 3.98
CA GLU A 130 -18.53 -15.51 3.76
C GLU A 130 -18.08 -16.25 5.04
N HIS A 131 -17.17 -15.65 5.79
CA HIS A 131 -16.64 -16.26 7.01
C HIS A 131 -17.32 -15.81 8.29
N SER A 132 -18.36 -14.95 8.22
CA SER A 132 -19.07 -14.39 9.38
C SER A 132 -18.13 -13.71 10.38
N LEU A 133 -17.20 -12.90 9.87
CA LEU A 133 -16.12 -12.30 10.66
C LEU A 133 -16.52 -10.93 11.25
N PRO A 134 -15.97 -10.61 12.43
CA PRO A 134 -16.14 -9.29 13.03
C PRO A 134 -15.35 -8.22 12.23
N PRO A 135 -15.67 -6.94 12.44
CA PRO A 135 -15.03 -5.85 11.68
C PRO A 135 -13.53 -5.74 11.89
N GLU A 136 -13.02 -6.17 13.03
CA GLU A 136 -11.60 -6.10 13.39
C GLU A 136 -10.71 -7.00 12.51
N GLU A 137 -11.29 -7.90 11.74
CA GLU A 137 -10.57 -8.78 10.82
C GLU A 137 -10.24 -8.15 9.44
N ALA A 138 -10.84 -6.99 9.12
CA ALA A 138 -10.66 -6.35 7.82
C ALA A 138 -10.52 -4.83 7.95
N TRP A 139 -9.38 -4.30 7.50
CA TRP A 139 -9.04 -2.88 7.63
C TRP A 139 -8.53 -2.29 6.32
N LEU A 140 -8.91 -1.03 6.09
CA LEU A 140 -8.30 -0.12 5.13
C LEU A 140 -7.70 1.06 5.89
N ILE A 141 -6.42 1.30 5.71
CA ILE A 141 -5.74 2.48 6.24
C ILE A 141 -5.20 3.27 5.05
N ALA A 142 -5.59 4.51 4.92
CA ALA A 142 -5.25 5.33 3.76
C ALA A 142 -4.74 6.72 4.16
N THR A 143 -3.71 7.16 3.48
CA THR A 143 -3.10 8.48 3.71
C THR A 143 -4.05 9.60 3.31
N ASN A 144 -4.68 9.48 2.14
CA ASN A 144 -5.59 10.51 1.65
C ASN A 144 -6.96 10.39 2.32
N LYS A 145 -7.44 11.54 2.80
CA LYS A 145 -8.72 11.69 3.55
C LYS A 145 -9.98 11.35 2.76
N SER A 146 -9.89 11.26 1.43
CA SER A 146 -11.04 10.98 0.57
C SER A 146 -11.24 9.48 0.29
N PHE A 147 -10.40 8.59 0.82
CA PHE A 147 -10.54 7.13 0.67
C PHE A 147 -11.58 6.49 1.62
N GLY A 148 -12.30 7.28 2.38
CA GLY A 148 -13.24 6.75 3.38
C GLY A 148 -14.27 5.76 2.85
N LEU A 149 -14.70 5.91 1.60
CA LEU A 149 -15.70 5.03 0.97
C LEU A 149 -15.11 3.76 0.33
N MET A 150 -13.78 3.63 0.21
CA MET A 150 -13.16 2.47 -0.46
C MET A 150 -13.19 1.18 0.38
N GLY A 151 -13.62 1.25 1.63
CA GLY A 151 -13.79 0.08 2.50
C GLY A 151 -15.05 -0.74 2.27
N GLY A 152 -15.97 -0.27 1.45
CA GLY A 152 -17.25 -0.93 1.16
C GLY A 152 -17.82 -0.54 -0.19
N SER A 153 -18.95 -1.10 -0.58
CA SER A 153 -19.63 -0.85 -1.84
C SER A 153 -20.99 -0.17 -1.67
N LYS A 154 -21.55 0.33 -2.78
CA LYS A 154 -22.92 0.88 -2.84
C LYS A 154 -24.03 -0.17 -2.67
N LEU A 155 -23.65 -1.46 -2.62
CA LEU A 155 -24.64 -2.54 -2.70
C LEU A 155 -25.31 -2.77 -1.34
N ARG A 156 -26.64 -2.63 -1.29
CA ARG A 156 -27.43 -2.84 -0.07
C ARG A 156 -27.29 -4.23 0.58
N ALA A 157 -26.94 -5.25 -0.23
CA ALA A 157 -26.73 -6.62 0.25
C ALA A 157 -25.42 -6.80 1.04
N PHE A 158 -24.55 -5.81 1.01
CA PHE A 158 -23.24 -5.75 1.63
C PHE A 158 -23.17 -4.53 2.57
N GLY A 159 -22.61 -3.42 2.13
CA GLY A 159 -22.58 -2.17 2.88
C GLY A 159 -22.04 -2.30 4.31
N ASP A 160 -22.57 -1.48 5.21
CA ASP A 160 -22.09 -1.30 6.58
C ASP A 160 -21.87 -2.55 7.41
N PRO A 161 -22.74 -3.57 7.38
CA PRO A 161 -22.50 -4.76 8.21
C PRO A 161 -21.20 -5.48 7.87
N TYR A 162 -20.73 -5.38 6.62
CA TYR A 162 -19.60 -6.15 6.11
C TYR A 162 -18.40 -5.31 5.65
N SER A 163 -18.53 -3.97 5.53
CA SER A 163 -17.45 -3.07 5.15
C SER A 163 -16.23 -3.19 6.07
N ALA A 164 -15.06 -2.80 5.58
CA ALA A 164 -13.84 -2.68 6.38
C ALA A 164 -13.99 -1.62 7.48
N ASN A 165 -13.23 -1.75 8.55
CA ASN A 165 -12.86 -0.61 9.36
C ASN A 165 -11.91 0.29 8.55
N VAL A 166 -12.27 1.55 8.36
CA VAL A 166 -11.46 2.52 7.63
C VAL A 166 -10.83 3.51 8.60
N VAL A 167 -9.51 3.73 8.47
CA VAL A 167 -8.78 4.75 9.23
C VAL A 167 -8.07 5.66 8.26
N LEU A 168 -8.30 6.95 8.43
CA LEU A 168 -7.67 8.04 7.69
C LEU A 168 -6.82 8.85 8.69
N PRO A 169 -5.53 8.54 8.88
CA PRO A 169 -4.73 9.05 9.99
C PRO A 169 -4.64 10.58 10.02
N LYS A 170 -4.41 11.22 8.87
CA LYS A 170 -4.39 12.68 8.76
C LYS A 170 -5.71 13.30 9.23
N GLN A 171 -6.84 12.75 8.75
CA GLN A 171 -8.17 13.24 9.13
C GLN A 171 -8.46 13.00 10.62
N LEU A 172 -8.05 11.86 11.15
CA LEU A 172 -8.20 11.54 12.56
C LEU A 172 -7.43 12.55 13.43
N LEU A 173 -6.19 12.86 13.06
CA LEU A 173 -5.35 13.83 13.77
C LEU A 173 -5.93 15.24 13.66
N ILE A 174 -6.31 15.70 12.48
CA ILE A 174 -6.93 17.01 12.25
C ILE A 174 -8.21 17.17 13.09
N SER A 175 -9.09 16.16 13.08
CA SER A 175 -10.34 16.22 13.86
C SER A 175 -10.08 16.26 15.38
N THR A 176 -9.05 15.56 15.84
CA THR A 176 -8.65 15.55 17.26
C THR A 176 -8.09 16.90 17.69
N ILE A 177 -7.23 17.51 16.90
CA ILE A 177 -6.67 18.84 17.14
C ILE A 177 -7.80 19.88 17.18
N LYS A 178 -8.72 19.85 16.20
CA LYS A 178 -9.88 20.75 16.16
C LYS A 178 -10.75 20.61 17.41
N ALA A 179 -11.05 19.40 17.84
CA ALA A 179 -11.84 19.15 19.05
C ALA A 179 -11.13 19.68 20.30
N ALA A 180 -9.82 19.46 20.43
CA ALA A 180 -9.04 19.94 21.58
C ALA A 180 -9.01 21.48 21.67
N VAL A 181 -8.97 22.17 20.53
CA VAL A 181 -9.00 23.64 20.50
C VAL A 181 -10.38 24.21 20.81
N SER A 182 -11.45 23.57 20.31
CA SER A 182 -12.82 24.06 20.51
C SER A 182 -13.34 23.89 21.94
N THR A 183 -12.77 22.96 22.73
CA THR A 183 -13.20 22.67 24.11
C THR A 183 -12.46 23.50 25.17
N ASN A 184 -11.40 24.22 24.83
CA ASN A 184 -10.59 24.96 25.79
C ASN A 184 -10.96 26.44 25.85
N SER A 185 -11.52 26.89 26.97
CA SER A 185 -11.64 28.29 27.36
C SER A 185 -10.61 28.61 28.44
N GLY A 186 -9.83 29.70 28.33
CA GLY A 186 -8.85 30.11 29.34
C GLY A 186 -7.64 30.89 28.77
N PRO A 187 -6.71 31.32 29.61
CA PRO A 187 -5.53 32.08 29.18
C PRO A 187 -4.70 31.29 28.14
N GLY A 188 -4.24 31.95 27.08
CA GLY A 188 -3.44 31.33 26.01
C GLY A 188 -4.26 30.53 25.01
N VAL A 189 -5.57 30.64 24.98
CA VAL A 189 -6.45 29.96 23.99
C VAL A 189 -6.09 30.40 22.56
N GLU A 190 -5.85 31.68 22.33
CA GLU A 190 -5.51 32.19 20.99
C GLU A 190 -4.15 31.63 20.48
N ASP A 191 -3.14 31.51 21.36
CA ASP A 191 -1.84 30.95 21.00
C ASP A 191 -1.95 29.47 20.66
N ARG A 192 -2.76 28.70 21.43
CA ARG A 192 -3.05 27.27 21.16
C ARG A 192 -3.81 27.11 19.86
N LYS A 193 -4.78 27.99 19.59
CA LYS A 193 -5.55 27.98 18.35
C LYS A 193 -4.64 28.28 17.15
N ALA A 194 -3.79 29.29 17.23
CA ALA A 194 -2.83 29.63 16.18
C ALA A 194 -1.81 28.48 15.95
N LEU A 195 -1.37 27.79 16.99
CA LEU A 195 -0.51 26.61 16.87
C LEU A 195 -1.25 25.45 16.18
N ALA A 196 -2.49 25.18 16.59
CA ALA A 196 -3.30 24.13 15.99
C ALA A 196 -3.62 24.41 14.51
N GLU A 197 -3.89 25.66 14.16
CA GLU A 197 -4.09 26.07 12.77
C GLU A 197 -2.83 25.84 11.92
N ARG A 198 -1.65 26.20 12.44
CA ARG A 198 -0.37 25.92 11.77
C ARG A 198 -0.10 24.42 11.62
N MET A 199 -0.39 23.62 12.65
CA MET A 199 -0.28 22.15 12.59
C MET A 199 -1.24 21.57 11.56
N MET A 200 -2.47 22.05 11.50
CA MET A 200 -3.45 21.63 10.51
C MET A 200 -3.02 21.98 9.08
N LEU A 201 -2.44 23.17 8.88
CA LEU A 201 -1.86 23.56 7.59
C LEU A 201 -0.73 22.61 7.20
N ALA A 202 0.22 22.34 8.09
CA ALA A 202 1.32 21.41 7.82
C ALA A 202 0.85 20.01 7.47
N LEU A 203 -0.23 19.53 8.07
CA LEU A 203 -0.85 18.24 7.73
C LEU A 203 -1.61 18.24 6.40
N ASP A 204 -2.08 19.40 5.97
CA ASP A 204 -2.85 19.57 4.73
C ASP A 204 -1.97 20.03 3.55
N GLU A 205 -0.68 20.32 3.78
CA GLU A 205 0.29 20.74 2.76
C GLU A 205 0.71 19.62 1.78
N GLY A 206 0.29 18.37 2.03
CA GLY A 206 0.41 17.32 1.02
C GLY A 206 -0.46 17.64 -0.20
N TYR A 207 -0.05 17.14 -1.39
CA TYR A 207 -0.87 17.25 -2.60
C TYR A 207 -2.18 16.46 -2.45
N GLU A 208 -3.15 17.04 -1.77
CA GLU A 208 -4.51 16.49 -1.68
C GLU A 208 -5.53 17.32 -2.48
N GLY A 209 -5.04 18.31 -3.23
CA GLY A 209 -5.84 19.16 -4.09
C GLY A 209 -6.81 20.09 -3.34
N PHE A 210 -7.06 21.25 -3.91
CA PHE A 210 -8.11 22.16 -3.44
C PHE A 210 -9.48 21.47 -3.61
N GLY A 211 -10.25 21.34 -2.54
CA GLY A 211 -11.62 20.82 -2.59
C GLY A 211 -11.79 19.34 -2.24
N TRP A 212 -10.72 18.63 -1.91
CA TRP A 212 -10.85 17.25 -1.43
C TRP A 212 -11.62 17.23 -0.10
N ARG A 213 -12.72 16.49 -0.11
CA ARG A 213 -13.61 16.36 1.05
C ARG A 213 -13.39 15.01 1.73
N VAL A 214 -13.70 14.98 3.02
CA VAL A 214 -13.78 13.72 3.74
C VAL A 214 -15.13 13.09 3.44
N PHE A 215 -15.10 11.88 2.89
CA PHE A 215 -16.28 11.04 2.75
C PHE A 215 -16.09 9.84 3.67
N GLU A 216 -16.88 9.78 4.72
CA GLU A 216 -16.86 8.66 5.65
C GLU A 216 -17.90 7.63 5.19
N SER A 217 -17.56 6.35 5.28
CA SER A 217 -18.55 5.28 5.14
C SER A 217 -19.52 5.35 6.32
N ASP A 218 -20.74 4.87 6.13
CA ASP A 218 -21.73 4.79 7.20
C ASP A 218 -21.25 3.89 8.34
N ARG A 219 -20.21 3.08 8.10
CA ARG A 219 -19.53 2.32 9.13
C ARG A 219 -18.54 3.19 9.89
N VAL A 220 -19.00 3.67 11.05
CA VAL A 220 -18.19 4.47 11.96
C VAL A 220 -17.50 3.57 12.98
N LEU A 221 -16.20 3.79 13.21
CA LEU A 221 -15.49 3.18 14.34
C LEU A 221 -16.20 3.57 15.64
N SER A 222 -16.27 2.66 16.64
CA SER A 222 -16.82 3.01 17.95
C SER A 222 -16.08 4.23 18.51
N ALA A 223 -16.79 5.06 19.26
CA ALA A 223 -16.23 6.29 19.83
C ALA A 223 -14.96 6.02 20.66
N ASP A 224 -14.97 4.96 21.47
CA ASP A 224 -13.84 4.56 22.31
C ASP A 224 -12.63 4.13 21.47
N LEU A 225 -12.85 3.36 20.41
CA LEU A 225 -11.80 2.94 19.50
C LEU A 225 -11.21 4.13 18.76
N LYS A 226 -12.07 5.02 18.24
CA LYS A 226 -11.64 6.24 17.56
C LYS A 226 -10.82 7.12 18.49
N ALA A 227 -11.25 7.33 19.72
CA ALA A 227 -10.52 8.11 20.73
C ALA A 227 -9.18 7.47 21.10
N SER A 228 -9.14 6.14 21.25
CA SER A 228 -7.90 5.42 21.57
C SER A 228 -6.87 5.51 20.43
N LEU A 229 -7.30 5.35 19.16
CA LEU A 229 -6.42 5.49 18.01
C LEU A 229 -5.94 6.94 17.83
N ALA A 230 -6.85 7.90 18.04
CA ALA A 230 -6.52 9.32 18.02
C ALA A 230 -5.45 9.70 19.05
N LYS A 231 -5.58 9.16 20.28
CA LYS A 231 -4.57 9.36 21.33
C LYS A 231 -3.21 8.83 20.93
N SER A 232 -3.11 7.59 20.44
CA SER A 232 -1.84 7.01 19.99
C SER A 232 -1.21 7.83 18.87
N LEU A 233 -2.01 8.29 17.92
CA LEU A 233 -1.55 9.10 16.81
C LEU A 233 -1.07 10.48 17.26
N LEU A 234 -1.75 11.10 18.23
CA LEU A 234 -1.34 12.37 18.81
C LEU A 234 -0.04 12.22 19.61
N ASP A 235 0.10 11.14 20.39
CA ASP A 235 1.33 10.84 21.14
C ASP A 235 2.52 10.67 20.17
N TYR A 236 2.33 9.95 19.06
CA TYR A 236 3.32 9.81 17.99
C TYR A 236 3.67 11.16 17.34
N PHE A 237 2.68 11.96 16.99
CA PHE A 237 2.86 13.25 16.33
C PHE A 237 3.57 14.28 17.22
N ASN A 238 3.39 14.19 18.53
CA ASN A 238 4.04 15.07 19.48
C ASN A 238 5.50 14.70 19.81
N ASP A 239 5.96 13.52 19.36
CA ASP A 239 7.37 13.16 19.46
C ASP A 239 8.18 13.87 18.38
N PRO A 240 9.12 14.80 18.74
CA PRO A 240 9.90 15.54 17.76
C PRO A 240 10.79 14.68 16.86
N ALA A 241 11.08 13.45 17.27
CA ALA A 241 11.88 12.50 16.50
C ALA A 241 11.04 11.71 15.49
N SER A 242 9.72 11.75 15.60
CA SER A 242 8.83 11.00 14.72
C SER A 242 8.59 11.72 13.41
N PRO A 243 8.79 11.05 12.25
CA PRO A 243 8.46 11.62 10.96
C PRO A 243 6.93 11.77 10.80
N THR A 244 6.48 12.85 10.18
CA THR A 244 5.08 13.27 10.15
C THR A 244 4.49 13.41 8.75
N SER A 245 5.13 12.86 7.70
CA SER A 245 4.49 12.82 6.38
C SER A 245 3.20 11.98 6.41
N GLY A 246 2.33 12.15 5.45
CA GLY A 246 1.07 11.40 5.39
C GLY A 246 1.27 9.89 5.42
N ASP A 247 2.25 9.39 4.67
CA ASP A 247 2.57 7.96 4.62
C ASP A 247 3.19 7.44 5.91
N GLU A 248 3.98 8.26 6.62
CA GLU A 248 4.52 7.90 7.95
C GLU A 248 3.40 7.75 9.00
N LEU A 249 2.43 8.66 9.01
CA LEU A 249 1.27 8.55 9.90
C LEU A 249 0.42 7.31 9.57
N THR A 250 0.29 7.00 8.27
CA THR A 250 -0.42 5.81 7.79
C THR A 250 0.31 4.53 8.19
N PHE A 251 1.61 4.50 8.05
CA PHE A 251 2.45 3.38 8.48
C PHE A 251 2.42 3.17 10.00
N PHE A 252 2.52 4.24 10.77
CA PHE A 252 2.38 4.18 12.23
C PHE A 252 1.03 3.53 12.60
N MET A 253 -0.06 4.02 12.01
CA MET A 253 -1.39 3.50 12.28
C MET A 253 -1.56 2.04 11.83
N ALA A 254 -0.94 1.65 10.72
CA ALA A 254 -0.94 0.25 10.28
C ALA A 254 -0.30 -0.67 11.34
N LYS A 255 0.86 -0.29 11.91
CA LYS A 255 1.49 -1.05 13.00
C LYS A 255 0.62 -1.09 14.26
N GLU A 256 -0.02 0.02 14.63
CA GLU A 256 -0.94 0.06 15.77
C GLU A 256 -2.11 -0.93 15.60
N ILE A 257 -2.74 -0.93 14.42
CA ILE A 257 -3.83 -1.87 14.10
C ILE A 257 -3.32 -3.32 14.09
N MET A 258 -2.17 -3.57 13.50
CA MET A 258 -1.55 -4.91 13.48
C MET A 258 -1.26 -5.42 14.88
N ASN A 259 -0.73 -4.59 15.76
CA ASN A 259 -0.40 -4.98 17.14
C ASN A 259 -1.65 -5.27 17.98
N ARG A 260 -2.67 -4.43 17.85
CA ARG A 260 -3.89 -4.52 18.67
C ARG A 260 -4.83 -5.62 18.20
N PHE A 261 -5.15 -5.66 16.93
CA PHE A 261 -6.21 -6.50 16.38
C PHE A 261 -5.69 -7.70 15.60
N ALA A 262 -4.49 -7.61 15.05
CA ALA A 262 -3.91 -8.65 14.21
C ALA A 262 -4.88 -9.10 13.08
N PRO A 263 -5.42 -8.17 12.26
CA PRO A 263 -6.40 -8.49 11.22
C PRO A 263 -5.89 -9.54 10.22
N SER A 264 -6.82 -10.31 9.67
CA SER A 264 -6.53 -11.25 8.59
C SER A 264 -6.39 -10.57 7.23
N LEU A 265 -7.09 -9.44 7.03
CA LEU A 265 -7.03 -8.65 5.80
C LEU A 265 -6.73 -7.19 6.14
N LEU A 266 -5.60 -6.69 5.66
CA LEU A 266 -5.19 -5.30 5.81
C LEU A 266 -4.82 -4.72 4.44
N VAL A 267 -5.40 -3.59 4.08
CA VAL A 267 -4.97 -2.78 2.95
C VAL A 267 -4.39 -1.49 3.49
N VAL A 268 -3.15 -1.18 3.10
CA VAL A 268 -2.45 0.06 3.43
C VAL A 268 -2.27 0.84 2.13
N ASN A 269 -2.95 1.97 2.02
CA ASN A 269 -2.89 2.83 0.85
C ASN A 269 -2.03 4.05 1.16
N PHE A 270 -0.78 4.05 0.65
CA PHE A 270 0.11 5.20 0.68
C PHE A 270 -0.27 6.20 -0.41
N TRP A 271 0.20 7.45 -0.28
CA TRP A 271 -0.21 8.53 -1.16
C TRP A 271 0.86 9.57 -1.47
N ASP A 272 1.87 9.73 -0.64
CA ASP A 272 2.80 10.87 -0.70
C ASP A 272 3.52 11.03 -2.06
N ILE A 273 3.58 9.97 -2.88
CA ILE A 273 4.16 10.01 -4.23
C ILE A 273 3.38 10.95 -5.16
N ASP A 274 2.12 11.25 -4.87
CA ASP A 274 1.29 12.14 -5.67
C ASP A 274 1.75 13.61 -5.64
N ILE A 275 2.71 13.94 -4.77
CA ILE A 275 3.49 15.19 -4.81
C ILE A 275 4.11 15.46 -6.20
N ALA A 276 4.24 14.42 -7.01
CA ALA A 276 4.66 14.52 -8.41
C ALA A 276 3.87 15.57 -9.22
N HIS A 277 2.60 15.82 -8.89
CA HIS A 277 1.79 16.83 -9.55
C HIS A 277 2.33 18.26 -9.42
N TYR A 278 3.16 18.55 -8.42
CA TYR A 278 3.88 19.82 -8.32
C TYR A 278 5.03 19.96 -9.32
N GLY A 279 5.34 18.94 -10.10
CA GLY A 279 6.41 18.95 -11.11
C GLY A 279 7.84 18.89 -10.53
N ALA A 280 7.99 18.65 -9.23
CA ALA A 280 9.30 18.55 -8.57
C ALA A 280 9.78 17.09 -8.57
N TYR A 281 10.59 16.71 -9.56
CA TYR A 281 11.05 15.34 -9.75
C TYR A 281 11.84 14.79 -8.55
N SER A 282 12.63 15.63 -7.88
CA SER A 282 13.39 15.23 -6.68
C SER A 282 12.46 14.83 -5.53
N LEU A 283 11.38 15.56 -5.32
CA LEU A 283 10.38 15.25 -4.27
C LEU A 283 9.61 13.98 -4.60
N TYR A 284 9.29 13.78 -5.88
CA TYR A 284 8.67 12.54 -6.35
C TYR A 284 9.57 11.32 -6.08
N LEU A 285 10.86 11.39 -6.41
CA LEU A 285 11.81 10.29 -6.12
C LEU A 285 12.03 10.09 -4.62
N GLU A 286 12.04 11.16 -3.83
CA GLU A 286 12.13 11.07 -2.38
C GLU A 286 10.90 10.34 -1.79
N ALA A 287 9.70 10.66 -2.27
CA ALA A 287 8.48 9.97 -1.86
C ALA A 287 8.50 8.47 -2.22
N ILE A 288 9.02 8.11 -3.40
CA ILE A 288 9.24 6.69 -3.78
C ILE A 288 10.17 6.00 -2.79
N ARG A 289 11.32 6.60 -2.46
CA ARG A 289 12.28 6.03 -1.50
C ARG A 289 11.70 5.90 -0.09
N ARG A 290 10.87 6.84 0.31
CA ARG A 290 10.12 6.78 1.58
C ARG A 290 9.16 5.58 1.57
N THR A 291 8.35 5.44 0.53
CA THR A 291 7.40 4.33 0.42
C THR A 291 8.13 2.98 0.38
N ASP A 292 9.26 2.87 -0.33
CA ASP A 292 10.11 1.68 -0.35
C ASP A 292 10.58 1.29 1.07
N ARG A 293 11.09 2.26 1.84
CA ARG A 293 11.51 2.06 3.22
C ARG A 293 10.33 1.63 4.11
N LEU A 294 9.18 2.28 3.99
CA LEU A 294 8.00 1.94 4.79
C LEU A 294 7.47 0.53 4.49
N VAL A 295 7.50 0.10 3.24
CA VAL A 295 7.17 -1.28 2.85
C VAL A 295 8.13 -2.28 3.48
N HIS A 296 9.43 -1.98 3.46
CA HIS A 296 10.44 -2.82 4.08
C HIS A 296 10.26 -2.93 5.61
N GLU A 297 10.07 -1.80 6.29
CA GLU A 297 9.81 -1.79 7.73
C GLU A 297 8.52 -2.53 8.10
N LEU A 298 7.48 -2.44 7.26
CA LEU A 298 6.26 -3.21 7.44
C LEU A 298 6.54 -4.72 7.32
N TRP A 299 7.33 -5.12 6.33
CA TRP A 299 7.75 -6.51 6.17
C TRP A 299 8.58 -7.00 7.36
N GLN A 300 9.51 -6.19 7.86
CA GLN A 300 10.25 -6.50 9.08
C GLN A 300 9.32 -6.68 10.28
N HIS A 301 8.31 -5.81 10.43
CA HIS A 301 7.30 -5.93 11.47
C HIS A 301 6.50 -7.25 11.36
N VAL A 302 6.12 -7.65 10.15
CA VAL A 302 5.49 -8.95 9.86
C VAL A 302 6.39 -10.10 10.31
N GLN A 303 7.68 -10.07 9.98
CA GLN A 303 8.64 -11.13 10.32
C GLN A 303 8.96 -11.18 11.84
N ALA A 304 8.92 -10.06 12.52
CA ALA A 304 9.17 -9.98 13.97
C ALA A 304 7.96 -10.47 14.79
N SER A 305 6.74 -10.37 14.25
CA SER A 305 5.51 -10.68 14.99
C SER A 305 5.12 -12.16 14.90
N PRO A 306 4.99 -12.89 16.02
CA PRO A 306 4.48 -14.27 16.00
C PRO A 306 3.05 -14.40 15.45
N LYS A 307 2.27 -13.32 15.47
CA LYS A 307 0.90 -13.29 14.93
C LYS A 307 0.87 -13.28 13.41
N TYR A 308 1.98 -12.86 12.76
CA TYR A 308 2.09 -12.64 11.31
C TYR A 308 3.11 -13.52 10.62
N ARG A 309 4.25 -13.77 11.26
CA ARG A 309 5.33 -14.58 10.69
C ARG A 309 4.79 -15.93 10.20
N ASP A 310 5.31 -16.39 9.08
CA ASP A 310 5.02 -17.68 8.44
C ASP A 310 3.57 -17.89 7.96
N ARG A 311 2.69 -16.91 8.16
CA ARG A 311 1.27 -16.97 7.75
C ARG A 311 0.77 -15.79 6.95
N THR A 312 1.63 -14.80 6.71
CA THR A 312 1.27 -13.57 6.01
C THR A 312 1.82 -13.57 4.60
N THR A 313 0.97 -13.23 3.66
CA THR A 313 1.34 -12.84 2.30
C THR A 313 1.25 -11.32 2.20
N LEU A 314 2.35 -10.69 1.82
CA LEU A 314 2.41 -9.26 1.49
C LEU A 314 2.39 -9.11 -0.02
N LEU A 315 1.47 -8.30 -0.53
CA LEU A 315 1.37 -7.88 -1.92
C LEU A 315 1.67 -6.40 -2.00
N VAL A 316 2.67 -6.02 -2.79
CA VAL A 316 3.04 -4.62 -3.03
C VAL A 316 2.76 -4.30 -4.48
N VAL A 317 1.94 -3.30 -4.75
CA VAL A 317 1.49 -2.97 -6.10
C VAL A 317 1.26 -1.47 -6.25
N PRO A 318 1.76 -0.80 -7.30
CA PRO A 318 1.32 0.54 -7.63
C PRO A 318 -0.17 0.54 -8.02
N GLU A 319 -0.89 1.55 -7.59
CA GLU A 319 -2.29 1.69 -8.02
C GLU A 319 -2.39 1.98 -9.52
N MET A 320 -1.43 2.77 -10.07
CA MET A 320 -1.26 3.07 -11.49
C MET A 320 0.17 3.51 -11.78
N GLY A 321 0.50 3.66 -13.07
CA GLY A 321 1.72 4.29 -13.55
C GLY A 321 1.61 5.81 -13.64
N ARG A 322 2.63 6.42 -14.22
CA ARG A 322 2.64 7.84 -14.60
C ARG A 322 3.14 7.98 -16.04
N ASP A 323 2.84 9.12 -16.66
CA ASP A 323 3.21 9.42 -18.04
C ASP A 323 4.73 9.34 -18.25
N SER A 324 5.13 8.78 -19.38
CA SER A 324 6.52 8.52 -19.74
C SER A 324 7.21 9.68 -20.49
N ASP A 325 6.53 10.81 -20.70
CA ASP A 325 7.14 11.95 -21.37
C ASP A 325 8.43 12.39 -20.67
N VAL A 326 9.57 12.01 -21.25
CA VAL A 326 10.90 12.31 -20.74
C VAL A 326 11.37 13.72 -21.11
N ALA A 327 10.74 14.35 -22.09
CA ALA A 327 11.11 15.71 -22.55
C ALA A 327 10.41 16.82 -21.73
N GLY A 328 9.42 16.46 -20.94
CA GLY A 328 8.61 17.39 -20.15
C GLY A 328 8.36 16.88 -18.73
N ASN A 329 7.25 17.30 -18.15
CA ASN A 329 6.81 16.92 -16.81
C ASN A 329 5.89 15.68 -16.81
N GLY A 330 6.16 14.70 -17.68
CA GLY A 330 5.31 13.51 -17.83
C GLY A 330 5.03 12.82 -16.51
N PHE A 331 6.03 12.65 -15.65
CA PHE A 331 5.88 12.07 -14.32
C PHE A 331 4.84 12.80 -13.45
N ALA A 332 4.53 14.06 -13.75
CA ALA A 332 3.52 14.83 -13.02
C ALA A 332 2.07 14.40 -13.37
N ASN A 333 1.87 13.60 -14.42
CA ASN A 333 0.56 13.20 -14.90
C ASN A 333 0.36 11.69 -14.81
N HIS A 334 -0.89 11.26 -14.58
CA HIS A 334 -1.28 9.85 -14.64
C HIS A 334 -2.65 9.62 -15.31
N ARG A 335 -3.24 10.67 -15.90
CA ARG A 335 -4.55 10.65 -16.60
C ARG A 335 -4.45 10.93 -18.09
N SER A 336 -3.25 10.95 -18.66
CA SER A 336 -3.02 11.33 -20.05
C SER A 336 -3.54 10.31 -21.07
N GLY A 337 -3.86 9.09 -20.65
CA GLY A 337 -4.17 7.97 -21.56
C GLY A 337 -2.92 7.27 -22.10
N ASP A 338 -1.72 7.73 -21.78
CA ASP A 338 -0.46 7.09 -22.10
C ASP A 338 -0.41 5.68 -21.49
N GLU A 339 0.15 4.72 -22.22
CA GLU A 339 0.27 3.34 -21.76
C GLU A 339 1.15 3.21 -20.51
N SER A 340 2.11 4.09 -20.32
CA SER A 340 2.94 4.13 -19.11
C SER A 340 2.12 4.43 -17.85
N CYS A 341 1.02 5.18 -17.96
CA CYS A 341 0.08 5.39 -16.85
C CYS A 341 -0.63 4.09 -16.44
N ARG A 342 -0.66 3.08 -17.32
CA ARG A 342 -1.27 1.77 -17.08
C ARG A 342 -0.26 0.71 -16.70
N ARG A 343 1.03 0.93 -17.01
CA ARG A 343 2.11 -0.01 -16.74
C ARG A 343 2.48 0.03 -15.27
N VAL A 344 2.27 -1.08 -14.60
CA VAL A 344 2.60 -1.26 -13.18
C VAL A 344 3.33 -2.58 -12.97
N TRP A 345 3.60 -2.91 -11.74
CA TRP A 345 4.22 -4.16 -11.33
C TRP A 345 3.57 -4.69 -10.07
N LEU A 346 3.83 -5.94 -9.73
CA LEU A 346 3.43 -6.53 -8.46
C LEU A 346 4.60 -7.32 -7.88
N VAL A 347 4.86 -7.12 -6.60
CA VAL A 347 5.78 -7.93 -5.81
C VAL A 347 4.99 -8.62 -4.72
N ALA A 348 5.12 -9.94 -4.65
CA ALA A 348 4.52 -10.77 -3.61
C ALA A 348 5.61 -11.40 -2.76
N VAL A 349 5.44 -11.46 -1.44
CA VAL A 349 6.40 -12.11 -0.53
C VAL A 349 5.67 -12.74 0.66
N GLY A 350 6.21 -13.83 1.18
CA GLY A 350 5.74 -14.47 2.40
C GLY A 350 5.07 -15.84 2.20
N ALA A 351 4.05 -16.11 2.98
CA ALA A 351 3.39 -17.41 3.02
C ALA A 351 2.70 -17.74 1.68
N GLY A 352 3.02 -18.90 1.12
CA GLY A 352 2.45 -19.35 -0.18
C GLY A 352 3.05 -18.66 -1.40
N VAL A 353 4.16 -17.95 -1.26
CA VAL A 353 4.85 -17.26 -2.35
C VAL A 353 6.15 -17.99 -2.69
N PRO A 354 6.42 -18.33 -3.97
CA PRO A 354 7.71 -18.84 -4.41
C PRO A 354 8.82 -17.81 -4.15
N LYS A 355 9.98 -18.26 -3.66
CA LYS A 355 11.11 -17.38 -3.34
C LYS A 355 12.03 -17.19 -4.54
N GLY A 356 12.51 -15.95 -4.73
CA GLY A 356 13.47 -15.61 -5.76
C GLY A 356 12.96 -15.90 -7.17
N ALA A 357 11.65 -15.85 -7.37
CA ALA A 357 11.02 -16.14 -8.64
C ALA A 357 10.61 -14.84 -9.35
N GLY A 358 10.61 -14.91 -10.67
CA GLY A 358 10.04 -13.88 -11.53
C GLY A 358 9.22 -14.54 -12.62
N THR A 359 8.22 -13.87 -13.11
CA THR A 359 7.42 -14.35 -14.23
C THR A 359 7.11 -13.22 -15.19
N GLU A 360 7.39 -13.44 -16.46
CA GLU A 360 7.04 -12.51 -17.53
C GLU A 360 5.56 -12.59 -17.93
N ARG A 361 4.78 -13.45 -17.26
CA ARG A 361 3.35 -13.58 -17.51
C ARG A 361 2.67 -12.25 -17.24
N PRO A 362 1.98 -11.67 -18.23
CA PRO A 362 1.22 -10.44 -18.01
C PRO A 362 0.08 -10.70 -17.03
N ILE A 363 -0.08 -9.79 -16.08
CA ILE A 363 -1.17 -9.78 -15.10
C ILE A 363 -1.86 -8.41 -15.14
N ARG A 364 -3.01 -8.34 -14.48
CA ARG A 364 -3.77 -7.09 -14.34
C ARG A 364 -3.88 -6.72 -12.86
N THR A 365 -4.02 -5.43 -12.58
CA THR A 365 -4.32 -5.00 -11.20
C THR A 365 -5.63 -5.59 -10.68
N LEU A 366 -6.57 -5.90 -11.58
CA LEU A 366 -7.82 -6.61 -11.28
C LEU A 366 -7.60 -8.01 -10.68
N ASP A 367 -6.46 -8.64 -10.95
CA ASP A 367 -6.14 -9.99 -10.50
C ASP A 367 -5.74 -10.03 -9.00
N VAL A 368 -5.48 -8.86 -8.40
CA VAL A 368 -5.12 -8.74 -6.97
C VAL A 368 -6.27 -9.18 -6.05
N ALA A 369 -7.47 -8.66 -6.25
CA ALA A 369 -8.60 -8.98 -5.38
C ALA A 369 -8.96 -10.48 -5.37
N PRO A 370 -9.14 -11.17 -6.51
CA PRO A 370 -9.40 -12.60 -6.49
C PRO A 370 -8.20 -13.43 -5.99
N THR A 371 -6.96 -12.92 -6.08
CA THR A 371 -5.80 -13.54 -5.44
C THR A 371 -5.90 -13.45 -3.91
N VAL A 372 -6.26 -12.29 -3.37
CA VAL A 372 -6.54 -12.14 -1.93
C VAL A 372 -7.64 -13.11 -1.50
N ALA A 373 -8.71 -13.22 -2.28
CA ALA A 373 -9.80 -14.15 -2.01
C ALA A 373 -9.33 -15.61 -1.98
N GLN A 374 -8.50 -16.02 -2.94
CA GLN A 374 -7.91 -17.35 -2.97
C GLN A 374 -7.02 -17.63 -1.74
N LEU A 375 -6.17 -16.67 -1.36
CA LEU A 375 -5.27 -16.78 -0.21
C LEU A 375 -6.05 -16.89 1.11
N LEU A 376 -7.13 -16.12 1.28
CA LEU A 376 -7.95 -16.13 2.50
C LEU A 376 -9.10 -17.13 2.47
N GLY A 377 -9.33 -17.81 1.33
CA GLY A 377 -10.27 -18.91 1.21
C GLY A 377 -11.73 -18.50 1.07
N PHE A 378 -12.02 -17.35 0.47
CA PHE A 378 -13.38 -16.92 0.11
C PHE A 378 -13.54 -16.77 -1.40
N LYS A 379 -14.79 -16.57 -1.88
CA LYS A 379 -15.12 -16.53 -3.31
C LYS A 379 -15.38 -15.12 -3.81
N MET A 380 -14.92 -14.85 -5.02
CA MET A 380 -15.27 -13.65 -5.80
C MET A 380 -15.82 -14.08 -7.16
N ALA A 381 -17.11 -14.42 -7.20
CA ALA A 381 -17.72 -15.02 -8.39
C ALA A 381 -17.95 -14.03 -9.54
N GLU A 382 -18.11 -12.75 -9.25
CA GLU A 382 -18.53 -11.73 -10.21
C GLU A 382 -17.45 -10.67 -10.53
N CYS A 383 -16.17 -10.96 -10.24
CA CYS A 383 -15.08 -10.05 -10.58
C CYS A 383 -14.51 -10.34 -11.98
N GLU A 384 -13.96 -9.31 -12.62
CA GLU A 384 -13.29 -9.43 -13.93
C GLU A 384 -11.88 -10.04 -13.82
N GLY A 385 -11.27 -9.94 -12.64
CA GLY A 385 -9.94 -10.47 -12.34
C GLY A 385 -9.91 -11.98 -12.22
N ARG A 386 -8.69 -12.55 -12.24
CA ARG A 386 -8.43 -13.98 -12.01
C ARG A 386 -7.32 -14.13 -10.98
N PRO A 387 -7.41 -15.13 -10.08
CA PRO A 387 -6.34 -15.37 -9.11
C PRO A 387 -5.00 -15.64 -9.79
N LEU A 388 -3.93 -15.16 -9.19
CA LEU A 388 -2.57 -15.45 -9.62
C LEU A 388 -2.22 -16.89 -9.22
N ALA A 389 -2.08 -17.76 -10.23
CA ALA A 389 -1.92 -19.20 -10.02
C ALA A 389 -0.65 -19.60 -9.27
N GLU A 390 0.36 -18.72 -9.28
CA GLU A 390 1.63 -18.93 -8.60
C GLU A 390 1.54 -18.70 -7.08
N LEU A 391 0.47 -18.06 -6.60
CA LEU A 391 0.23 -17.76 -5.19
C LEU A 391 -0.85 -18.71 -4.64
N THR A 392 -0.50 -19.61 -3.72
CA THR A 392 -1.39 -20.68 -3.24
C THR A 392 -1.49 -20.76 -1.71
#